data_0174f315d4293d05628d273b999da519
#
_entry.id   0174f315d4293d05628d273b999da519
#
_cell.length_a   1.000
_cell.length_b   1.000
_cell.length_c   1.000
_cell.angle_alpha   90.00
_cell.angle_beta   90.00
_cell.angle_gamma   90.00
#
_symmetry.space_group_name_H-M   'P 1'
#
loop_
_entity.id
_entity.type
_entity.pdbx_description
1 polymer ?
#
loop_
_entity_poly.entity_id
_entity_poly.type
_entity_poly.pdbx_seq_one_letter_code
_entity_poly.pdbx_strand_id
1 'polypeptide(L)'
;MTTVPGSHLDGIGLIPPGLLYPHQADGIAFLISKKRAILADDMGLGKTRQAIVALAVAAPEGIVLVVCPASLKLNWKREILMVDPAARVQVIGHDRTPTDNPRWVIVNYDLLKNEATRLNGIKWSGVILDEAHFIKNASGRTMHCLKLLGVQDSAKAALIGPSHVFLLTGTPMTSRPRDLFNLLRCVGHPATRSFLSFAKRY
;
A
#
# COMPACT_ATOMS: atom_id res chain seq x y z
N MET A 1 24.23 -4.33 -23.75
CA MET A 1 23.77 -4.65 -22.39
C MET A 1 24.55 -3.76 -21.45
N THR A 2 23.98 -2.64 -21.07
CA THR A 2 24.63 -1.65 -20.18
C THR A 2 24.20 -1.96 -18.76
N THR A 3 25.10 -2.50 -17.98
CA THR A 3 24.90 -2.68 -16.54
C THR A 3 24.90 -1.30 -15.89
N VAL A 4 23.77 -0.93 -15.26
CA VAL A 4 23.68 0.25 -14.41
C VAL A 4 24.47 -0.03 -13.13
N PRO A 5 25.45 0.82 -12.73
CA PRO A 5 26.25 0.60 -11.54
C PRO A 5 25.40 0.75 -10.26
N GLY A 6 25.41 -0.28 -9.42
CA GLY A 6 25.19 -0.17 -7.97
C GLY A 6 23.88 0.44 -7.52
N SER A 7 22.74 -0.21 -7.73
CA SER A 7 21.58 0.08 -6.91
C SER A 7 21.82 -0.52 -5.52
N HIS A 8 21.54 0.22 -4.44
CA HIS A 8 21.60 -0.26 -3.05
C HIS A 8 20.74 -1.54 -2.79
N LEU A 9 20.08 -2.04 -3.82
CA LEU A 9 19.22 -3.23 -3.80
C LEU A 9 19.99 -4.53 -4.16
N ASP A 10 21.15 -4.43 -4.79
CA ASP A 10 21.96 -5.61 -5.22
C ASP A 10 22.54 -6.42 -4.06
N GLY A 11 22.53 -5.87 -2.83
CA GLY A 11 23.00 -6.55 -1.62
C GLY A 11 21.90 -7.27 -0.81
N ILE A 12 20.66 -7.16 -1.21
CA ILE A 12 19.52 -7.67 -0.41
C ILE A 12 19.09 -9.06 -0.92
N GLY A 13 19.88 -9.98 -1.17
CA GLY A 13 19.62 -11.42 -1.51
C GLY A 13 18.17 -11.94 -1.71
N LEU A 14 17.16 -11.06 -1.57
CA LEU A 14 15.72 -11.32 -1.67
C LEU A 14 15.17 -11.24 -3.09
N ILE A 15 15.92 -10.66 -4.04
CA ILE A 15 15.42 -10.44 -5.39
C ILE A 15 16.24 -11.24 -6.38
N PRO A 16 15.65 -12.20 -7.10
CA PRO A 16 16.33 -12.89 -8.17
C PRO A 16 16.85 -11.91 -9.23
N PRO A 17 18.07 -12.09 -9.76
CA PRO A 17 18.60 -11.28 -10.84
C PRO A 17 17.63 -11.22 -12.02
N GLY A 18 17.37 -10.03 -12.56
CA GLY A 18 16.46 -9.85 -13.70
C GLY A 18 14.98 -9.79 -13.36
N LEU A 19 14.59 -9.82 -12.07
CA LEU A 19 13.19 -9.72 -11.68
C LEU A 19 12.65 -8.29 -11.77
N LEU A 20 13.51 -7.27 -11.72
CA LEU A 20 13.15 -5.84 -11.74
C LEU A 20 13.65 -5.13 -12.98
N TYR A 21 12.83 -4.26 -13.52
CA TYR A 21 13.25 -3.25 -14.50
C TYR A 21 13.88 -2.03 -13.81
N PRO A 22 14.73 -1.23 -14.48
CA PRO A 22 15.39 -0.07 -13.87
C PRO A 22 14.42 0.90 -13.20
N HIS A 23 13.31 1.27 -13.85
CA HIS A 23 12.29 2.16 -13.28
C HIS A 23 11.63 1.60 -12.02
N GLN A 24 11.56 0.27 -11.89
CA GLN A 24 11.02 -0.36 -10.69
C GLN A 24 11.98 -0.22 -9.50
N ALA A 25 13.28 -0.27 -9.74
CA ALA A 25 14.28 -0.02 -8.70
C ALA A 25 14.16 1.42 -8.15
N ASP A 26 13.96 2.41 -9.04
CA ASP A 26 13.75 3.80 -8.64
C ASP A 26 12.47 3.97 -7.79
N GLY A 27 11.37 3.34 -8.21
CA GLY A 27 10.11 3.37 -7.46
C GLY A 27 10.20 2.68 -6.09
N ILE A 28 10.94 1.57 -5.99
CA ILE A 28 11.22 0.89 -4.73
C ILE A 28 12.02 1.81 -3.79
N ALA A 29 13.09 2.41 -4.27
CA ALA A 29 13.90 3.35 -3.50
C ALA A 29 13.07 4.55 -3.01
N PHE A 30 12.21 5.10 -3.87
CA PHE A 30 11.26 6.15 -3.52
C PHE A 30 10.32 5.71 -2.37
N LEU A 31 9.67 4.55 -2.50
CA LEU A 31 8.74 4.04 -1.49
C LEU A 31 9.42 3.82 -0.13
N ILE A 32 10.62 3.22 -0.12
CA ILE A 32 11.41 3.00 1.10
C ILE A 32 11.76 4.34 1.76
N SER A 33 12.23 5.31 0.97
CA SER A 33 12.66 6.62 1.49
C SER A 33 11.52 7.44 2.09
N LYS A 34 10.33 7.35 1.48
CA LYS A 34 9.15 8.14 1.90
C LYS A 34 8.35 7.50 3.01
N LYS A 35 8.39 6.17 3.15
CA LYS A 35 7.60 5.39 4.11
C LYS A 35 6.09 5.49 3.90
N ARG A 36 5.57 6.67 3.59
CA ARG A 36 4.15 6.92 3.29
C ARG A 36 4.08 7.68 1.96
N ALA A 37 3.59 7.03 0.91
CA ALA A 37 3.66 7.56 -0.45
C ALA A 37 2.49 7.11 -1.33
N ILE A 38 2.24 7.90 -2.36
CA ILE A 38 1.38 7.54 -3.48
C ILE A 38 2.30 7.20 -4.66
N LEU A 39 2.24 5.97 -5.15
CA LEU A 39 2.91 5.55 -6.37
C LEU A 39 1.91 5.64 -7.52
N ALA A 40 2.09 6.65 -8.36
CA ALA A 40 1.16 7.03 -9.42
C ALA A 40 1.70 6.73 -10.82
N ASP A 41 2.51 5.67 -10.94
CA ASP A 41 3.02 5.20 -12.23
C ASP A 41 1.87 4.75 -13.14
N ASP A 42 2.08 4.80 -14.44
CA ASP A 42 1.13 4.31 -15.43
C ASP A 42 0.77 2.83 -15.23
N MET A 43 -0.35 2.41 -15.80
CA MET A 43 -0.78 1.01 -15.75
C MET A 43 0.27 0.12 -16.44
N GLY A 44 0.50 -1.06 -15.87
CA GLY A 44 1.46 -2.03 -16.44
C GLY A 44 2.92 -1.85 -16.00
N LEU A 45 3.31 -0.76 -15.33
CA LEU A 45 4.69 -0.53 -14.88
C LEU A 45 5.10 -1.34 -13.62
N GLY A 46 4.26 -2.29 -13.21
CA GLY A 46 4.60 -3.23 -12.13
C GLY A 46 4.60 -2.62 -10.74
N LYS A 47 3.70 -1.66 -10.44
CA LYS A 47 3.52 -1.06 -9.10
C LYS A 47 3.36 -2.10 -7.99
N THR A 48 2.64 -3.18 -8.28
CA THR A 48 2.46 -4.31 -7.35
C THR A 48 3.79 -4.86 -6.88
N ARG A 49 4.68 -5.19 -7.81
CA ARG A 49 6.02 -5.73 -7.50
C ARG A 49 6.88 -4.73 -6.76
N GLN A 50 6.86 -3.47 -7.18
CA GLN A 50 7.58 -2.38 -6.49
C GLN A 50 7.16 -2.29 -5.01
N ALA A 51 5.86 -2.32 -4.72
CA ALA A 51 5.34 -2.22 -3.36
C ALA A 51 5.68 -3.46 -2.50
N ILE A 52 5.63 -4.67 -3.08
CA ILE A 52 5.99 -5.92 -2.40
C ILE A 52 7.47 -5.87 -2.00
N VAL A 53 8.35 -5.58 -2.95
CA VAL A 53 9.80 -5.51 -2.71
C VAL A 53 10.13 -4.42 -1.70
N ALA A 54 9.54 -3.23 -1.84
CA ALA A 54 9.77 -2.13 -0.91
C ALA A 54 9.43 -2.52 0.54
N LEU A 55 8.31 -3.24 0.78
CA LEU A 55 7.93 -3.69 2.13
C LEU A 55 8.72 -4.92 2.61
N ALA A 56 9.13 -5.80 1.70
CA ALA A 56 10.02 -6.91 2.06
C ALA A 56 11.35 -6.38 2.62
N VAL A 57 11.85 -5.27 2.06
CA VAL A 57 13.10 -4.61 2.49
C VAL A 57 12.89 -3.71 3.71
N ALA A 58 11.91 -2.81 3.65
CA ALA A 58 11.76 -1.76 4.67
C ALA A 58 11.12 -2.24 5.97
N ALA A 59 10.39 -3.35 5.93
CA ALA A 59 9.71 -3.94 7.07
C ALA A 59 9.81 -5.47 7.01
N PRO A 60 11.02 -6.07 7.10
CA PRO A 60 11.23 -7.51 6.96
C PRO A 60 10.46 -8.31 8.01
N GLU A 61 10.31 -7.73 9.18
CA GLU A 61 9.55 -8.30 10.29
C GLU A 61 8.13 -7.73 10.35
N GLY A 62 7.21 -8.48 10.92
CA GLY A 62 5.83 -8.05 11.16
C GLY A 62 4.88 -8.32 10.00
N ILE A 63 3.65 -7.87 10.13
CA ILE A 63 2.53 -8.24 9.26
C ILE A 63 2.21 -7.09 8.30
N VAL A 64 2.00 -7.41 7.03
CA VAL A 64 1.60 -6.46 5.98
C VAL A 64 0.16 -6.71 5.54
N LEU A 65 -0.63 -5.64 5.44
CA LEU A 65 -1.98 -5.67 4.89
C LEU A 65 -1.97 -5.17 3.44
N VAL A 66 -2.59 -5.93 2.56
CA VAL A 66 -2.90 -5.51 1.18
C VAL A 66 -4.42 -5.37 1.04
N VAL A 67 -4.88 -4.18 0.71
CA VAL A 67 -6.28 -3.91 0.34
C VAL A 67 -6.34 -3.68 -1.16
N CYS A 68 -7.09 -4.50 -1.88
CA CYS A 68 -7.16 -4.44 -3.34
C CYS A 68 -8.58 -4.74 -3.85
N PRO A 69 -8.87 -4.54 -5.15
CA PRO A 69 -10.07 -5.06 -5.77
C PRO A 69 -10.20 -6.58 -5.60
N ALA A 70 -11.44 -7.10 -5.50
CA ALA A 70 -11.69 -8.53 -5.27
C ALA A 70 -11.05 -9.43 -6.35
N SER A 71 -11.08 -8.99 -7.60
CA SER A 71 -10.49 -9.70 -8.75
C SER A 71 -8.95 -9.81 -8.71
N LEU A 72 -8.29 -8.94 -7.95
CA LEU A 72 -6.83 -8.88 -7.90
C LEU A 72 -6.22 -9.66 -6.72
N LYS A 73 -7.02 -10.18 -5.78
CA LYS A 73 -6.50 -10.87 -4.58
C LYS A 73 -5.55 -12.02 -4.91
N LEU A 74 -5.92 -12.88 -5.85
CA LEU A 74 -5.07 -14.03 -6.23
C LEU A 74 -3.84 -13.60 -7.03
N ASN A 75 -3.95 -12.53 -7.81
CA ASN A 75 -2.79 -11.94 -8.47
C ASN A 75 -1.78 -11.41 -7.45
N TRP A 76 -2.24 -10.71 -6.40
CA TRP A 76 -1.40 -10.26 -5.29
C TRP A 76 -0.70 -11.43 -4.60
N LYS A 77 -1.45 -12.52 -4.28
CA LYS A 77 -0.85 -13.73 -3.69
C LYS A 77 0.25 -14.29 -4.58
N ARG A 78 0.01 -14.40 -5.89
CA ARG A 78 1.00 -14.90 -6.86
C ARG A 78 2.25 -14.01 -6.92
N GLU A 79 2.08 -12.69 -7.01
CA GLU A 79 3.21 -11.74 -7.06
C GLU A 79 4.04 -11.76 -5.78
N ILE A 80 3.41 -11.89 -4.61
CA ILE A 80 4.13 -12.05 -3.33
C ILE A 80 4.98 -13.33 -3.36
N LEU A 81 4.40 -14.46 -3.76
CA LEU A 81 5.11 -15.75 -3.81
C LEU A 81 6.19 -15.80 -4.90
N MET A 82 6.13 -14.94 -5.92
CA MET A 82 7.22 -14.79 -6.90
C MET A 82 8.42 -14.04 -6.31
N VAL A 83 8.19 -13.11 -5.38
CA VAL A 83 9.26 -12.36 -4.68
C VAL A 83 9.80 -13.18 -3.50
N ASP A 84 8.92 -13.78 -2.73
CA ASP A 84 9.24 -14.60 -1.55
C ASP A 84 8.42 -15.90 -1.59
N PRO A 85 8.98 -16.99 -2.16
CA PRO A 85 8.29 -18.28 -2.25
C PRO A 85 7.94 -18.91 -0.90
N ALA A 86 8.63 -18.52 0.18
CA ALA A 86 8.38 -19.00 1.54
C ALA A 86 7.37 -18.13 2.32
N ALA A 87 6.86 -17.05 1.72
CA ALA A 87 5.96 -16.12 2.39
C ALA A 87 4.65 -16.81 2.82
N ARG A 88 4.24 -16.59 4.06
CA ARG A 88 2.93 -17.02 4.57
C ARG A 88 1.90 -15.95 4.20
N VAL A 89 0.99 -16.30 3.30
CA VAL A 89 -0.01 -15.38 2.73
C VAL A 89 -1.41 -15.85 3.09
N GLN A 90 -2.21 -15.00 3.74
CA GLN A 90 -3.63 -15.21 4.01
C GLN A 90 -4.47 -14.36 3.05
N VAL A 91 -5.41 -14.98 2.34
CA VAL A 91 -6.40 -14.27 1.51
C VAL A 91 -7.77 -14.32 2.16
N ILE A 92 -8.19 -13.21 2.77
CA ILE A 92 -9.50 -13.12 3.46
C ILE A 92 -10.64 -13.26 2.44
N GLY A 93 -11.62 -14.13 2.78
CA GLY A 93 -12.77 -14.43 1.92
C GLY A 93 -12.44 -15.33 0.72
N HIS A 94 -11.28 -15.99 0.74
CA HIS A 94 -10.89 -17.01 -0.24
C HIS A 94 -10.34 -18.26 0.45
N ASP A 95 -9.34 -18.11 1.33
CA ASP A 95 -8.76 -19.24 2.04
C ASP A 95 -9.76 -19.75 3.11
N ARG A 96 -10.03 -21.06 3.10
CA ARG A 96 -11.00 -21.70 3.99
C ARG A 96 -10.52 -21.78 5.43
N THR A 97 -9.22 -21.92 5.63
CA THR A 97 -8.59 -22.01 6.94
C THR A 97 -7.65 -20.81 7.17
N PRO A 98 -7.58 -20.29 8.39
CA PRO A 98 -6.60 -19.26 8.72
C PRO A 98 -5.17 -19.77 8.51
N THR A 99 -4.30 -18.90 7.99
CA THR A 99 -2.87 -19.15 7.91
C THR A 99 -2.23 -18.78 9.24
N ASP A 100 -1.41 -19.66 9.79
CA ASP A 100 -0.68 -19.38 11.03
C ASP A 100 0.38 -18.30 10.81
N ASN A 101 0.35 -17.27 11.67
CA ASN A 101 1.30 -16.15 11.62
C ASN A 101 1.54 -15.63 10.19
N PRO A 102 0.53 -15.14 9.48
CA PRO A 102 0.71 -14.68 8.13
C PRO A 102 1.61 -13.46 8.09
N ARG A 103 2.57 -13.46 7.15
CA ARG A 103 3.39 -12.29 6.83
C ARG A 103 2.60 -11.27 6.00
N TRP A 104 1.75 -11.78 5.10
CA TRP A 104 0.91 -11.00 4.22
C TRP A 104 -0.55 -11.36 4.39
N VAL A 105 -1.40 -10.36 4.57
CA VAL A 105 -2.85 -10.50 4.62
C VAL A 105 -3.46 -9.71 3.47
N ILE A 106 -4.25 -10.36 2.64
CA ILE A 106 -4.90 -9.76 1.47
C ILE A 106 -6.38 -9.70 1.71
N VAL A 107 -6.99 -8.54 1.54
CA VAL A 107 -8.43 -8.32 1.69
C VAL A 107 -8.95 -7.40 0.58
N ASN A 108 -10.19 -7.56 0.16
CA ASN A 108 -10.79 -6.60 -0.76
C ASN A 108 -11.57 -5.51 -0.02
N TYR A 109 -11.72 -4.36 -0.69
CA TYR A 109 -12.38 -3.18 -0.11
C TYR A 109 -13.77 -3.44 0.47
N ASP A 110 -14.56 -4.33 -0.14
CA ASP A 110 -15.93 -4.60 0.29
C ASP A 110 -16.00 -5.38 1.61
N LEU A 111 -14.97 -6.18 1.92
CA LEU A 111 -14.88 -6.92 3.16
C LEU A 111 -14.39 -6.09 4.34
N LEU A 112 -13.82 -4.89 4.12
CA LEU A 112 -13.26 -4.07 5.20
C LEU A 112 -14.27 -3.78 6.32
N LYS A 113 -15.55 -3.59 5.99
CA LYS A 113 -16.60 -3.34 6.98
C LYS A 113 -16.78 -4.55 7.90
N ASN A 114 -16.89 -5.74 7.32
CA ASN A 114 -17.15 -6.97 8.05
C ASN A 114 -15.94 -7.44 8.87
N GLU A 115 -14.74 -7.18 8.38
CA GLU A 115 -13.47 -7.54 9.01
C GLU A 115 -12.90 -6.42 9.92
N ALA A 116 -13.61 -5.29 10.07
CA ALA A 116 -13.10 -4.09 10.71
C ALA A 116 -12.54 -4.33 12.12
N THR A 117 -13.26 -5.10 12.95
CA THR A 117 -12.84 -5.40 14.34
C THR A 117 -11.51 -6.17 14.34
N ARG A 118 -11.43 -7.23 13.52
CA ARG A 118 -10.23 -8.06 13.41
C ARG A 118 -9.03 -7.27 12.86
N LEU A 119 -9.22 -6.54 11.75
CA LEU A 119 -8.14 -5.81 11.09
C LEU A 119 -7.62 -4.65 11.93
N ASN A 120 -8.49 -3.93 12.65
CA ASN A 120 -8.08 -2.82 13.52
C ASN A 120 -7.36 -3.30 14.79
N GLY A 121 -7.50 -4.57 15.19
CA GLY A 121 -6.78 -5.16 16.31
C GLY A 121 -5.36 -5.61 16.01
N ILE A 122 -4.95 -5.59 14.74
CA ILE A 122 -3.61 -6.03 14.31
C ILE A 122 -2.67 -4.83 14.19
N LYS A 123 -1.46 -4.98 14.73
CA LYS A 123 -0.38 -3.98 14.54
C LYS A 123 0.29 -4.22 13.19
N TRP A 124 -0.13 -3.49 12.18
CA TRP A 124 0.43 -3.57 10.84
C TRP A 124 1.80 -2.89 10.76
N SER A 125 2.79 -3.56 10.17
CA SER A 125 4.09 -2.96 9.83
C SER A 125 4.02 -2.17 8.54
N GLY A 126 3.18 -2.62 7.61
CA GLY A 126 2.92 -1.92 6.35
C GLY A 126 1.48 -2.14 5.88
N VAL A 127 0.96 -1.16 5.16
CA VAL A 127 -0.34 -1.26 4.48
C VAL A 127 -0.20 -0.79 3.04
N ILE A 128 -0.70 -1.58 2.11
CA ILE A 128 -0.82 -1.24 0.70
C ILE A 128 -2.29 -1.07 0.37
N LEU A 129 -2.65 0.04 -0.27
CA LEU A 129 -3.97 0.25 -0.86
C LEU A 129 -3.80 0.27 -2.38
N ASP A 130 -4.18 -0.83 -3.03
CA ASP A 130 -4.10 -0.96 -4.48
C ASP A 130 -5.35 -0.40 -5.15
N GLU A 131 -5.20 0.15 -6.35
CA GLU A 131 -6.24 0.92 -7.03
C GLU A 131 -6.87 1.97 -6.10
N ALA A 132 -6.01 2.77 -5.48
CA ALA A 132 -6.40 3.71 -4.42
C ALA A 132 -7.46 4.74 -4.85
N HIS A 133 -7.75 4.85 -6.15
CA HIS A 133 -8.87 5.65 -6.64
C HIS A 133 -10.24 5.20 -6.06
N PHE A 134 -10.37 3.97 -5.55
CA PHE A 134 -11.57 3.49 -4.86
C PHE A 134 -11.89 4.26 -3.56
N ILE A 135 -10.92 4.97 -2.99
CA ILE A 135 -11.08 5.74 -1.75
C ILE A 135 -10.97 7.25 -1.93
N LYS A 136 -11.00 7.75 -3.16
CA LYS A 136 -10.94 9.20 -3.44
C LYS A 136 -12.13 9.97 -2.88
N ASN A 137 -13.33 9.37 -2.88
CA ASN A 137 -14.54 9.97 -2.37
C ASN A 137 -14.75 9.65 -0.89
N ALA A 138 -15.44 10.55 -0.17
CA ALA A 138 -15.89 10.28 1.19
C ALA A 138 -16.96 9.17 1.19
N SER A 139 -16.57 7.96 1.54
CA SER A 139 -17.40 6.76 1.55
C SER A 139 -17.07 5.89 2.76
N GLY A 140 -17.90 4.90 3.05
CA GLY A 140 -17.63 3.91 4.09
C GLY A 140 -16.28 3.19 3.89
N ARG A 141 -15.92 2.85 2.64
CA ARG A 141 -14.61 2.28 2.31
C ARG A 141 -13.47 3.19 2.73
N THR A 142 -13.57 4.47 2.38
CA THR A 142 -12.57 5.49 2.72
C THR A 142 -12.41 5.61 4.24
N MET A 143 -13.52 5.64 4.98
CA MET A 143 -13.47 5.72 6.45
C MET A 143 -12.80 4.49 7.07
N HIS A 144 -13.09 3.29 6.57
CA HIS A 144 -12.43 2.07 7.04
C HIS A 144 -10.93 2.09 6.74
N CYS A 145 -10.52 2.53 5.55
CA CYS A 145 -9.11 2.68 5.20
C CYS A 145 -8.40 3.71 6.10
N LEU A 146 -8.98 4.89 6.29
CA LEU A 146 -8.41 5.92 7.16
C LEU A 146 -8.20 5.40 8.58
N LYS A 147 -9.19 4.66 9.12
CA LYS A 147 -9.08 4.05 10.45
C LYS A 147 -7.93 3.03 10.53
N LEU A 148 -7.81 2.14 9.55
CA LEU A 148 -6.71 1.17 9.45
C LEU A 148 -5.34 1.84 9.39
N LEU A 149 -5.26 3.01 8.76
CA LEU A 149 -4.03 3.79 8.62
C LEU A 149 -3.72 4.66 9.84
N GLY A 150 -4.58 4.63 10.86
CA GLY A 150 -4.43 5.47 12.07
C GLY A 150 -4.63 6.96 11.79
N VAL A 151 -5.32 7.31 10.71
CA VAL A 151 -5.62 8.71 10.37
C VAL A 151 -6.82 9.16 11.20
N GLN A 152 -6.58 10.10 12.11
CA GLN A 152 -7.63 10.69 12.94
C GLN A 152 -8.17 11.99 12.32
N ASP A 153 -9.41 12.35 12.67
CA ASP A 153 -10.04 13.58 12.17
C ASP A 153 -9.50 14.84 12.85
N SER A 154 -8.69 14.70 13.89
CA SER A 154 -8.07 15.81 14.59
C SER A 154 -6.75 16.22 13.94
N ALA A 155 -6.63 17.48 13.56
CA ALA A 155 -5.42 18.08 12.98
C ALA A 155 -4.18 18.03 13.91
N LYS A 156 -4.36 17.68 15.19
CA LYS A 156 -3.31 17.63 16.22
C LYS A 156 -2.88 16.21 16.58
N ALA A 157 -3.59 15.17 16.09
CA ALA A 157 -3.26 13.80 16.44
C ALA A 157 -2.08 13.30 15.61
N ALA A 158 -1.08 12.73 16.28
CA ALA A 158 -0.01 11.99 15.61
C ALA A 158 -0.62 10.80 14.86
N LEU A 159 -0.05 10.44 13.71
CA LEU A 159 -0.43 9.24 12.98
C LEU A 159 -0.03 8.02 13.83
N ILE A 160 -1.02 7.40 14.48
CA ILE A 160 -0.83 6.15 15.24
C ILE A 160 -1.27 5.01 14.33
N GLY A 161 -0.40 4.59 13.44
CA GLY A 161 -0.71 3.55 12.45
C GLY A 161 0.55 2.90 11.91
N PRO A 162 0.43 2.15 10.82
CA PRO A 162 1.54 1.46 10.19
C PRO A 162 2.65 2.43 9.80
N SER A 163 3.89 1.99 9.99
CA SER A 163 5.08 2.80 9.64
C SER A 163 5.19 3.05 8.14
N HIS A 164 4.74 2.08 7.33
CA HIS A 164 4.78 2.16 5.89
C HIS A 164 3.36 2.11 5.30
N VAL A 165 3.03 3.07 4.44
CA VAL A 165 1.73 3.15 3.77
C VAL A 165 1.95 3.48 2.29
N PHE A 166 1.58 2.56 1.42
CA PHE A 166 1.71 2.74 -0.03
C PHE A 166 0.34 2.71 -0.70
N LEU A 167 0.02 3.78 -1.40
CA LEU A 167 -1.15 3.87 -2.25
C LEU A 167 -0.72 3.69 -3.70
N LEU A 168 -1.28 2.71 -4.38
CA LEU A 168 -0.97 2.42 -5.78
C LEU A 168 -2.17 2.82 -6.64
N THR A 169 -1.93 3.61 -7.68
CA THR A 169 -2.98 4.01 -8.62
C THR A 169 -2.38 4.49 -9.93
N GLY A 170 -2.96 4.12 -11.07
CA GLY A 170 -2.64 4.72 -12.36
C GLY A 170 -3.41 6.04 -12.61
N THR A 171 -4.41 6.35 -11.77
CA THR A 171 -5.28 7.52 -11.94
C THR A 171 -5.47 8.24 -10.61
N PRO A 172 -4.44 8.92 -10.08
CA PRO A 172 -4.50 9.56 -8.77
C PRO A 172 -5.52 10.72 -8.74
N MET A 173 -5.72 11.38 -9.87
CA MET A 173 -6.68 12.46 -10.06
C MET A 173 -7.43 12.24 -11.36
N THR A 174 -8.77 12.20 -11.32
CA THR A 174 -9.58 11.96 -12.51
C THR A 174 -10.14 13.26 -13.10
N SER A 175 -10.68 14.16 -12.29
CA SER A 175 -11.33 15.37 -12.80
C SER A 175 -11.18 16.59 -11.90
N ARG A 176 -10.96 16.41 -10.61
CA ARG A 176 -10.92 17.52 -9.65
C ARG A 176 -9.79 17.35 -8.64
N PRO A 177 -9.11 18.45 -8.23
CA PRO A 177 -8.07 18.39 -7.19
C PRO A 177 -8.55 17.76 -5.88
N ARG A 178 -9.84 17.94 -5.53
CA ARG A 178 -10.44 17.31 -4.35
C ARG A 178 -10.34 15.77 -4.33
N ASP A 179 -10.19 15.14 -5.49
CA ASP A 179 -10.04 13.69 -5.58
C ASP A 179 -8.75 13.21 -4.89
N LEU A 180 -7.73 14.06 -4.87
CA LEU A 180 -6.47 13.80 -4.15
C LEU A 180 -6.59 13.96 -2.62
N PHE A 181 -7.59 14.68 -2.12
CA PHE A 181 -7.65 15.02 -0.69
C PHE A 181 -7.58 13.79 0.21
N ASN A 182 -8.41 12.77 -0.03
CA ASN A 182 -8.42 11.56 0.78
C ASN A 182 -7.15 10.72 0.59
N LEU A 183 -6.60 10.65 -0.62
CA LEU A 183 -5.33 9.95 -0.88
C LEU A 183 -4.18 10.62 -0.12
N LEU A 184 -4.10 11.93 -0.15
CA LEU A 184 -3.12 12.71 0.61
C LEU A 184 -3.30 12.57 2.12
N ARG A 185 -4.56 12.48 2.62
CA ARG A 185 -4.84 12.17 4.03
C ARG A 185 -4.27 10.81 4.44
N CYS A 186 -4.42 9.80 3.60
CA CYS A 186 -3.92 8.45 3.87
C CYS A 186 -2.40 8.43 4.08
N VAL A 187 -1.67 9.26 3.34
CA VAL A 187 -0.22 9.39 3.50
C VAL A 187 0.21 10.45 4.51
N GLY A 188 -0.73 11.15 5.13
CA GLY A 188 -0.45 12.16 6.16
C GLY A 188 0.12 13.46 5.61
N HIS A 189 -0.21 13.84 4.39
CA HIS A 189 0.29 15.07 3.77
C HIS A 189 -0.21 16.33 4.50
N PRO A 190 0.65 17.31 4.81
CA PRO A 190 0.28 18.51 5.60
C PRO A 190 -0.87 19.33 5.01
N ALA A 191 -1.04 19.37 3.69
CA ALA A 191 -2.12 20.08 3.01
C ALA A 191 -3.53 19.57 3.38
N THR A 192 -3.64 18.39 3.99
CA THR A 192 -4.94 17.76 4.32
C THR A 192 -5.40 18.00 5.75
N ARG A 193 -4.75 18.90 6.50
CA ARG A 193 -5.15 19.28 7.87
C ARG A 193 -6.54 19.89 7.93
N SER A 194 -6.99 20.55 6.85
CA SER A 194 -8.33 21.11 6.72
C SER A 194 -8.80 20.99 5.26
N PHE A 195 -9.99 20.41 5.07
CA PHE A 195 -10.60 20.35 3.74
C PHE A 195 -10.89 21.75 3.18
N LEU A 196 -11.35 22.69 4.02
CA LEU A 196 -11.63 24.05 3.59
C LEU A 196 -10.36 24.77 3.09
N SER A 197 -9.25 24.59 3.81
CA SER A 197 -7.97 25.17 3.40
C SER A 197 -7.45 24.54 2.11
N PHE A 198 -7.59 23.23 1.96
CA PHE A 198 -7.25 22.51 0.74
C PHE A 198 -8.09 22.99 -0.44
N ALA A 199 -9.42 23.04 -0.29
CA ALA A 199 -10.35 23.44 -1.36
C ALA A 199 -10.22 24.92 -1.78
N LYS A 200 -9.69 25.78 -0.89
CA LYS A 200 -9.40 27.19 -1.24
C LYS A 200 -8.09 27.35 -2.03
N ARG A 201 -7.17 26.39 -1.90
CA ARG A 201 -5.86 26.45 -2.52
C ARG A 201 -5.84 25.81 -3.92
N TYR A 202 -6.67 24.81 -4.14
CA TYR A 202 -6.75 23.99 -5.35
C TYR A 202 -8.18 23.93 -5.91
#